data_81f8cc20fecbf2a6c56e4c121515a9c9
#
_entry.id   81f8cc20fecbf2a6c56e4c121515a9c9
#
_cell.length_a   1.000
_cell.length_b   1.000
_cell.length_c   1.000
_cell.angle_alpha   90.00
_cell.angle_beta   90.00
_cell.angle_gamma   90.00
#
_symmetry.space_group_name_H-M   'P 1'
#
loop_
_entity.id
_entity.type
_entity.pdbx_description
1 polymer ?
#
loop_
_entity_poly.entity_id
_entity_poly.type
_entity_poly.pdbx_seq_one_letter_code
_entity_poly.pdbx_strand_id
1 'polypeptide(L)'
;MKTSTFAPFAKPLYVMVKPVGAVCNLACDYCYYLEKANLYKDNLKHVMSDELLEKFIDEYINSQTMPQVLFTWHGGETLMRPLSFYKKAMELQKKYARGRTIDNCIQTNGTMLTDEWCEFFRENNWLVGVSIDGPQEFHDEYRKNKMGKPSFVKVMQGINLLKKHGVEWNAMAVINDFNADYPLDFYRFFKEIGCQYIQSVSYTHLRA
;
A
#
# COMPACT_ATOMS: atom_id res chain seq x y z
N MET A 1 33.25 -3.83 -17.05
CA MET A 1 32.45 -3.03 -16.11
C MET A 1 32.08 -1.73 -16.81
N LYS A 2 30.82 -1.55 -17.19
CA LYS A 2 30.34 -0.25 -17.68
C LYS A 2 30.00 0.57 -16.44
N THR A 3 30.83 1.55 -16.11
CA THR A 3 30.54 2.59 -15.13
C THR A 3 29.32 3.35 -15.64
N SER A 4 28.19 3.24 -14.94
CA SER A 4 27.03 4.07 -15.25
C SER A 4 27.40 5.51 -14.90
N THR A 5 27.65 6.32 -15.89
CA THR A 5 27.77 7.76 -15.75
C THR A 5 26.40 8.29 -15.38
N PHE A 6 26.20 8.69 -14.12
CA PHE A 6 24.98 9.39 -13.72
C PHE A 6 24.84 10.66 -14.53
N ALA A 7 23.80 10.74 -15.34
CA ALA A 7 23.48 12.00 -16.00
C ALA A 7 23.08 13.02 -14.93
N PRO A 8 23.75 14.18 -14.81
CA PRO A 8 23.54 15.12 -13.71
C PRO A 8 22.12 15.71 -13.62
N PHE A 9 21.31 15.51 -14.64
CA PHE A 9 19.91 15.98 -14.72
C PHE A 9 18.90 14.85 -14.78
N ALA A 10 19.31 13.58 -14.61
CA ALA A 10 18.39 12.47 -14.63
C ALA A 10 17.53 12.47 -13.35
N LYS A 11 16.22 12.51 -13.53
CA LYS A 11 15.25 12.40 -12.42
C LYS A 11 15.04 10.92 -12.08
N PRO A 12 14.90 10.58 -10.80
CA PRO A 12 14.52 9.20 -10.42
C PRO A 12 13.15 8.86 -11.00
N LEU A 13 12.98 7.61 -11.43
CA LEU A 13 11.71 7.06 -11.83
C LEU A 13 11.03 6.48 -10.59
N TYR A 14 9.78 6.90 -10.32
CA TYR A 14 8.95 6.31 -9.27
C TYR A 14 7.86 5.47 -9.90
N VAL A 15 7.78 4.21 -9.49
CA VAL A 15 6.80 3.25 -9.98
C VAL A 15 5.97 2.70 -8.82
N MET A 16 4.66 2.82 -8.94
CA MET A 16 3.71 2.16 -8.06
C MET A 16 3.27 0.85 -8.71
N VAL A 17 3.68 -0.27 -8.14
CA VAL A 17 3.39 -1.60 -8.67
C VAL A 17 2.15 -2.22 -8.03
N LYS A 18 1.31 -2.83 -8.84
CA LYS A 18 0.00 -3.38 -8.43
C LYS A 18 -0.08 -4.89 -8.71
N PRO A 19 0.47 -5.74 -7.82
CA PRO A 19 0.59 -7.18 -8.08
C PRO A 19 -0.75 -7.91 -8.25
N VAL A 20 -1.83 -7.35 -7.73
CA VAL A 20 -3.20 -7.89 -7.82
C VAL A 20 -4.12 -7.02 -8.70
N GLY A 21 -3.57 -5.99 -9.35
CA GLY A 21 -4.38 -5.04 -10.11
C GLY A 21 -5.43 -4.34 -9.23
N ALA A 22 -6.70 -4.39 -9.63
CA ALA A 22 -7.83 -3.77 -8.94
C ALA A 22 -8.51 -4.70 -7.90
N VAL A 23 -8.04 -5.95 -7.76
CA VAL A 23 -8.68 -6.92 -6.86
C VAL A 23 -8.53 -6.50 -5.40
N CYS A 24 -9.67 -6.44 -4.67
CA CYS A 24 -9.72 -6.06 -3.26
C CYS A 24 -10.75 -6.92 -2.52
N ASN A 25 -10.56 -7.12 -1.22
CA ASN A 25 -11.51 -7.75 -0.32
C ASN A 25 -12.56 -6.77 0.24
N LEU A 26 -12.33 -5.45 0.09
CA LEU A 26 -13.31 -4.39 0.39
C LEU A 26 -13.99 -3.88 -0.89
N ALA A 27 -15.07 -3.11 -0.69
CA ALA A 27 -15.82 -2.41 -1.71
C ALA A 27 -16.16 -1.00 -1.19
N CYS A 28 -15.12 -0.19 -0.98
CA CYS A 28 -15.28 1.19 -0.50
C CYS A 28 -16.02 2.03 -1.54
N ASP A 29 -17.08 2.75 -1.13
CA ASP A 29 -18.00 3.43 -2.05
C ASP A 29 -17.31 4.46 -2.96
N TYR A 30 -16.27 5.12 -2.49
CA TYR A 30 -15.47 6.08 -3.29
C TYR A 30 -14.33 5.45 -4.08
N CYS A 31 -14.15 4.12 -4.05
CA CYS A 31 -12.99 3.49 -4.64
C CYS A 31 -13.06 3.47 -6.17
N TYR A 32 -12.22 4.28 -6.82
CA TYR A 32 -12.13 4.33 -8.28
C TYR A 32 -11.68 3.02 -8.95
N TYR A 33 -11.21 2.03 -8.17
CA TYR A 33 -10.88 0.69 -8.69
C TYR A 33 -12.09 -0.20 -8.88
N LEU A 34 -13.23 0.07 -8.22
CA LEU A 34 -14.44 -0.76 -8.36
C LEU A 34 -14.90 -0.85 -9.82
N GLU A 35 -14.95 0.29 -10.52
CA GLU A 35 -15.32 0.32 -11.94
C GLU A 35 -14.25 -0.34 -12.82
N LYS A 36 -12.98 -0.13 -12.50
CA LYS A 36 -11.84 -0.66 -13.29
C LYS A 36 -11.69 -2.17 -13.19
N ALA A 37 -12.19 -2.78 -12.11
CA ALA A 37 -12.26 -4.23 -12.00
C ALA A 37 -13.09 -4.85 -13.13
N ASN A 38 -14.10 -4.13 -13.63
CA ASN A 38 -14.98 -4.59 -14.72
C ASN A 38 -14.34 -4.50 -16.12
N LEU A 39 -13.22 -3.78 -16.28
CA LEU A 39 -12.50 -3.71 -17.55
C LEU A 39 -11.85 -5.06 -17.91
N TYR A 40 -11.64 -5.91 -16.94
CA TYR A 40 -11.04 -7.24 -17.10
C TYR A 40 -12.07 -8.31 -16.80
N LYS A 41 -12.60 -8.92 -17.85
CA LYS A 41 -13.67 -9.95 -17.73
C LYS A 41 -13.26 -11.19 -16.92
N ASP A 42 -11.94 -11.45 -16.82
CA ASP A 42 -11.33 -12.57 -16.11
C ASP A 42 -10.42 -12.07 -14.97
N ASN A 43 -10.97 -11.39 -13.98
CA ASN A 43 -10.23 -10.71 -12.90
C ASN A 43 -9.17 -11.56 -12.16
N LEU A 44 -9.29 -12.87 -12.15
CA LEU A 44 -8.34 -13.78 -11.50
C LEU A 44 -7.04 -14.00 -12.31
N LYS A 45 -7.01 -13.64 -13.61
CA LYS A 45 -5.86 -13.86 -14.49
C LYS A 45 -4.87 -12.69 -14.54
N HIS A 46 -5.18 -11.56 -13.90
CA HIS A 46 -4.35 -10.35 -13.94
C HIS A 46 -3.47 -10.18 -12.69
N VAL A 47 -3.13 -11.28 -12.08
CA VAL A 47 -2.17 -11.32 -10.97
C VAL A 47 -0.77 -11.40 -11.56
N MET A 48 0.14 -10.55 -11.08
CA MET A 48 1.54 -10.53 -11.52
C MET A 48 2.18 -11.93 -11.39
N SER A 49 2.69 -12.49 -12.48
CA SER A 49 3.43 -13.76 -12.44
C SER A 49 4.82 -13.57 -11.85
N ASP A 50 5.46 -14.67 -11.50
CA ASP A 50 6.82 -14.66 -10.98
C ASP A 50 7.84 -14.19 -12.03
N GLU A 51 7.64 -14.55 -13.29
CA GLU A 51 8.48 -14.11 -14.41
C GLU A 51 8.33 -12.59 -14.63
N LEU A 52 7.10 -12.07 -14.54
CA LEU A 52 6.85 -10.63 -14.65
C LEU A 52 7.44 -9.87 -13.46
N LEU A 53 7.36 -10.45 -12.25
CA LEU A 53 7.97 -9.88 -11.05
C LEU A 53 9.48 -9.75 -11.22
N GLU A 54 10.16 -10.82 -11.68
CA GLU A 54 11.60 -10.81 -11.87
C GLU A 54 12.01 -9.78 -12.93
N LYS A 55 11.33 -9.78 -14.09
CA LYS A 55 11.57 -8.80 -15.14
C LYS A 55 11.37 -7.37 -14.66
N PHE A 56 10.28 -7.11 -13.94
CA PHE A 56 9.99 -5.78 -13.38
C PHE A 56 11.10 -5.32 -12.42
N ILE A 57 11.53 -6.18 -11.49
CA ILE A 57 12.54 -5.83 -10.51
C ILE A 57 13.89 -5.52 -11.18
N ASP A 58 14.33 -6.37 -12.12
CA ASP A 58 15.59 -6.14 -12.85
C ASP A 58 15.56 -4.85 -13.66
N GLU A 59 14.51 -4.64 -14.46
CA GLU A 59 14.37 -3.45 -15.31
C GLU A 59 14.20 -2.18 -14.48
N TYR A 60 13.40 -2.22 -13.40
CA TYR A 60 13.17 -1.06 -12.55
C TYR A 60 14.46 -0.63 -11.83
N ILE A 61 15.18 -1.54 -11.21
CA ILE A 61 16.48 -1.23 -10.58
C ILE A 61 17.48 -0.73 -11.63
N ASN A 62 17.52 -1.35 -12.81
CA ASN A 62 18.46 -0.96 -13.86
C ASN A 62 18.18 0.43 -14.44
N SER A 63 16.92 0.86 -14.47
CA SER A 63 16.52 2.17 -14.97
C SER A 63 16.80 3.31 -13.99
N GLN A 64 17.13 3.01 -12.73
CA GLN A 64 17.35 4.05 -11.72
C GLN A 64 18.71 4.72 -11.88
N THR A 65 18.72 6.02 -11.64
CA THR A 65 19.92 6.87 -11.65
C THR A 65 20.45 7.17 -10.24
N MET A 66 19.63 6.89 -9.21
CA MET A 66 19.96 7.17 -7.81
C MET A 66 20.50 5.92 -7.10
N PRO A 67 21.31 6.10 -6.05
CA PRO A 67 21.84 4.98 -5.25
C PRO A 67 20.77 4.28 -4.40
N GLN A 68 19.64 4.95 -4.16
CA GLN A 68 18.51 4.43 -3.39
C GLN A 68 17.32 4.20 -4.33
N VAL A 69 16.68 3.03 -4.22
CA VAL A 69 15.52 2.62 -5.03
C VAL A 69 14.37 2.26 -4.11
N LEU A 70 13.26 2.96 -4.26
CA LEU A 70 12.04 2.70 -3.48
C LEU A 70 11.05 1.88 -4.31
N PHE A 71 10.66 0.73 -3.79
CA PHE A 71 9.55 -0.05 -4.31
C PHE A 71 8.26 0.30 -3.57
N THR A 72 7.26 0.76 -4.31
CA THR A 72 5.93 1.10 -3.77
C THR A 72 4.91 0.06 -4.21
N TRP A 73 4.52 -0.82 -3.27
CA TRP A 73 3.55 -1.87 -3.51
C TRP A 73 2.13 -1.36 -3.21
N HIS A 74 1.28 -1.40 -4.21
CA HIS A 74 -0.09 -0.86 -4.11
C HIS A 74 -1.07 -1.77 -4.87
N GLY A 75 -2.30 -1.32 -5.10
CA GLY A 75 -3.30 -2.01 -5.92
C GLY A 75 -4.68 -1.91 -5.32
N GLY A 76 -5.52 -2.91 -5.53
CA GLY A 76 -6.74 -3.09 -4.79
C GLY A 76 -6.41 -3.35 -3.32
N GLU A 77 -6.17 -4.63 -2.95
CA GLU A 77 -5.56 -4.96 -1.66
C GLU A 77 -4.30 -5.80 -1.87
N THR A 78 -3.16 -5.25 -1.53
CA THR A 78 -1.83 -5.83 -1.77
C THR A 78 -1.62 -7.13 -1.02
N LEU A 79 -2.16 -7.26 0.19
CA LEU A 79 -2.03 -8.48 1.01
C LEU A 79 -2.86 -9.67 0.48
N MET A 80 -3.64 -9.49 -0.58
CA MET A 80 -4.24 -10.60 -1.32
C MET A 80 -3.20 -11.43 -2.11
N ARG A 81 -1.99 -10.89 -2.33
CA ARG A 81 -0.84 -11.72 -2.71
C ARG A 81 -0.29 -12.41 -1.46
N PRO A 82 0.06 -13.70 -1.53
CA PRO A 82 0.63 -14.41 -0.39
C PRO A 82 1.99 -13.83 0.01
N LEU A 83 2.36 -13.98 1.26
CA LEU A 83 3.63 -13.49 1.80
C LEU A 83 4.84 -14.06 1.03
N SER A 84 4.75 -15.29 0.53
CA SER A 84 5.79 -15.91 -0.31
C SER A 84 6.16 -15.11 -1.56
N PHE A 85 5.20 -14.39 -2.15
CA PHE A 85 5.45 -13.50 -3.27
C PHE A 85 6.39 -12.34 -2.88
N TYR A 86 6.17 -11.73 -1.71
CA TYR A 86 7.01 -10.62 -1.23
C TYR A 86 8.37 -11.11 -0.72
N LYS A 87 8.45 -12.30 -0.13
CA LYS A 87 9.73 -12.97 0.18
C LYS A 87 10.54 -13.17 -1.11
N LYS A 88 9.92 -13.67 -2.18
CA LYS A 88 10.56 -13.79 -3.49
C LYS A 88 10.96 -12.43 -4.08
N ALA A 89 10.13 -11.40 -3.94
CA ALA A 89 10.48 -10.06 -4.39
C ALA A 89 11.76 -9.55 -3.69
N MET A 90 11.90 -9.77 -2.37
CA MET A 90 13.11 -9.40 -1.62
C MET A 90 14.36 -10.15 -2.12
N GLU A 91 14.24 -11.45 -2.41
CA GLU A 91 15.35 -12.24 -2.98
C GLU A 91 15.78 -11.69 -4.35
N LEU A 92 14.83 -11.35 -5.21
CA LEU A 92 15.10 -10.78 -6.53
C LEU A 92 15.68 -9.35 -6.41
N GLN A 93 15.17 -8.52 -5.51
CA GLN A 93 15.72 -7.20 -5.22
C GLN A 93 17.19 -7.31 -4.79
N LYS A 94 17.52 -8.25 -3.89
CA LYS A 94 18.89 -8.52 -3.47
C LYS A 94 19.77 -8.99 -4.63
N LYS A 95 19.26 -9.89 -5.49
CA LYS A 95 19.94 -10.40 -6.69
C LYS A 95 20.32 -9.27 -7.66
N TYR A 96 19.40 -8.33 -7.87
CA TYR A 96 19.53 -7.27 -8.87
C TYR A 96 19.94 -5.88 -8.30
N ALA A 97 20.23 -5.78 -6.99
CA ALA A 97 20.51 -4.50 -6.32
C ALA A 97 21.66 -3.68 -6.94
N ARG A 98 22.67 -4.35 -7.51
CA ARG A 98 23.84 -3.69 -8.18
C ARG A 98 24.49 -2.61 -7.31
N GLY A 99 24.55 -2.85 -6.00
CA GLY A 99 25.14 -1.91 -5.03
C GLY A 99 24.22 -0.76 -4.61
N ARG A 100 22.93 -0.77 -5.01
CA ARG A 100 21.93 0.20 -4.56
C ARG A 100 21.29 -0.25 -3.24
N THR A 101 20.88 0.73 -2.45
CA THR A 101 20.00 0.51 -1.31
C THR A 101 18.57 0.34 -1.80
N ILE A 102 17.90 -0.71 -1.37
CA ILE A 102 16.51 -1.00 -1.76
C ILE A 102 15.60 -0.82 -0.55
N ASP A 103 14.63 0.07 -0.68
CA ASP A 103 13.58 0.29 0.31
C ASP A 103 12.24 -0.19 -0.24
N ASN A 104 11.37 -0.61 0.67
CA ASN A 104 10.04 -1.07 0.34
C ASN A 104 8.98 -0.36 1.18
N CYS A 105 7.91 0.09 0.53
CA CYS A 105 6.69 0.49 1.21
C CYS A 105 5.48 -0.20 0.59
N ILE A 106 4.49 -0.49 1.41
CA ILE A 106 3.27 -1.18 1.00
C ILE A 106 2.03 -0.44 1.50
N GLN A 107 1.05 -0.29 0.62
CA GLN A 107 -0.26 0.28 0.98
C GLN A 107 -1.28 -0.83 1.11
N THR A 108 -1.95 -0.88 2.26
CA THR A 108 -2.98 -1.87 2.58
C THR A 108 -4.19 -1.24 3.25
N ASN A 109 -5.35 -1.89 3.15
CA ASN A 109 -6.52 -1.55 3.95
C ASN A 109 -6.42 -2.09 5.40
N GLY A 110 -5.36 -2.80 5.75
CA GLY A 110 -5.07 -3.28 7.10
C GLY A 110 -5.89 -4.49 7.58
N THR A 111 -6.94 -4.89 6.87
CA THR A 111 -7.87 -5.93 7.35
C THR A 111 -7.33 -7.36 7.26
N MET A 112 -6.22 -7.57 6.55
CA MET A 112 -5.58 -8.86 6.32
C MET A 112 -4.23 -9.01 7.03
N LEU A 113 -3.84 -8.05 7.85
CA LEU A 113 -2.61 -8.11 8.63
C LEU A 113 -2.68 -9.26 9.65
N THR A 114 -1.57 -9.98 9.79
CA THR A 114 -1.35 -11.06 10.75
C THR A 114 0.00 -10.86 11.44
N ASP A 115 0.27 -11.61 12.52
CA ASP A 115 1.58 -11.59 13.17
C ASP A 115 2.70 -11.93 12.17
N GLU A 116 2.52 -12.92 11.29
CA GLU A 116 3.52 -13.30 10.28
C GLU A 116 3.84 -12.16 9.30
N TRP A 117 2.82 -11.39 8.86
CA TRP A 117 3.01 -10.20 8.03
C TRP A 117 3.81 -9.12 8.77
N CYS A 118 3.47 -8.87 10.04
CA CYS A 118 4.13 -7.84 10.84
C CYS A 118 5.58 -8.20 11.16
N GLU A 119 5.87 -9.47 11.45
CA GLU A 119 7.23 -9.98 11.62
C GLU A 119 8.06 -9.74 10.34
N PHE A 120 7.53 -10.15 9.19
CA PHE A 120 8.19 -9.91 7.90
C PHE A 120 8.48 -8.42 7.65
N PHE A 121 7.51 -7.54 7.87
CA PHE A 121 7.71 -6.11 7.67
C PHE A 121 8.75 -5.54 8.63
N ARG A 122 8.72 -5.96 9.89
CA ARG A 122 9.69 -5.50 10.89
C ARG A 122 11.11 -5.95 10.59
N GLU A 123 11.29 -7.22 10.26
CA GLU A 123 12.61 -7.81 9.94
C GLU A 123 13.25 -7.19 8.70
N ASN A 124 12.44 -6.77 7.74
CA ASN A 124 12.90 -6.23 6.47
C ASN A 124 12.77 -4.69 6.36
N ASN A 125 12.45 -3.99 7.46
CA ASN A 125 12.32 -2.54 7.54
C ASN A 125 11.35 -1.94 6.49
N TRP A 126 10.19 -2.57 6.31
CA TRP A 126 9.15 -2.06 5.42
C TRP A 126 8.35 -0.94 6.09
N LEU A 127 8.02 0.10 5.32
CA LEU A 127 7.02 1.08 5.72
C LEU A 127 5.63 0.62 5.28
N VAL A 128 4.68 0.57 6.23
CA VAL A 128 3.31 0.13 5.96
C VAL A 128 2.35 1.31 6.00
N GLY A 129 1.80 1.69 4.84
CA GLY A 129 0.68 2.63 4.75
C GLY A 129 -0.65 1.91 5.03
N VAL A 130 -1.41 2.38 6.01
CA VAL A 130 -2.71 1.81 6.36
C VAL A 130 -3.82 2.79 5.98
N SER A 131 -4.78 2.30 5.21
CA SER A 131 -5.95 3.10 4.81
C SER A 131 -6.98 3.17 5.93
N ILE A 132 -7.12 4.35 6.57
CA ILE A 132 -8.11 4.60 7.63
C ILE A 132 -8.56 6.06 7.60
N ASP A 133 -9.87 6.32 7.63
CA ASP A 133 -10.44 7.66 7.38
C ASP A 133 -10.85 8.43 8.64
N GLY A 134 -10.32 8.06 9.80
CA GLY A 134 -10.63 8.69 11.08
C GLY A 134 -11.40 7.79 12.03
N PRO A 135 -12.20 8.36 12.96
CA PRO A 135 -13.09 7.62 13.85
C PRO A 135 -13.98 6.61 13.16
N GLN A 136 -14.52 5.67 13.91
CA GLN A 136 -15.29 4.55 13.35
C GLN A 136 -16.43 5.01 12.45
N GLU A 137 -17.20 6.01 12.85
CA GLU A 137 -18.31 6.54 12.05
C GLU A 137 -17.84 7.11 10.70
N PHE A 138 -16.67 7.79 10.65
CA PHE A 138 -16.14 8.35 9.42
C PHE A 138 -15.61 7.24 8.50
N HIS A 139 -14.93 6.26 9.08
CA HIS A 139 -14.36 5.16 8.34
C HIS A 139 -15.44 4.24 7.77
N ASP A 140 -16.40 3.83 8.58
CA ASP A 140 -17.39 2.83 8.22
C ASP A 140 -18.50 3.38 7.31
N GLU A 141 -18.60 4.72 7.15
CA GLU A 141 -19.51 5.33 6.18
C GLU A 141 -19.21 4.84 4.76
N TYR A 142 -17.94 4.84 4.36
CA TYR A 142 -17.53 4.50 2.99
C TYR A 142 -16.71 3.22 2.86
N ARG A 143 -15.97 2.80 3.90
CA ARG A 143 -15.09 1.63 3.83
C ARG A 143 -15.78 0.37 4.31
N LYS A 144 -16.51 -0.25 3.41
CA LYS A 144 -17.29 -1.47 3.65
C LYS A 144 -16.69 -2.66 2.89
N ASN A 145 -16.97 -3.85 3.38
CA ASN A 145 -16.63 -5.06 2.63
C ASN A 145 -17.68 -5.33 1.52
N LYS A 146 -17.45 -6.35 0.70
CA LYS A 146 -18.33 -6.73 -0.41
C LYS A 146 -19.76 -7.12 0.00
N MET A 147 -20.01 -7.33 1.30
CA MET A 147 -21.34 -7.61 1.88
C MET A 147 -21.95 -6.37 2.55
N GLY A 148 -21.37 -5.19 2.35
CA GLY A 148 -21.81 -3.93 2.96
C GLY A 148 -21.51 -3.82 4.47
N LYS A 149 -20.70 -4.72 5.05
CA LYS A 149 -20.35 -4.66 6.48
C LYS A 149 -19.20 -3.74 6.74
N PRO A 150 -19.17 -3.03 7.91
CA PRO A 150 -18.12 -2.12 8.31
C PRO A 150 -16.76 -2.81 8.43
N SER A 151 -15.68 -2.07 8.25
CA SER A 151 -14.31 -2.61 8.28
C SER A 151 -13.42 -2.06 9.41
N PHE A 152 -13.83 -0.98 10.11
CA PHE A 152 -13.02 -0.28 11.11
C PHE A 152 -12.38 -1.19 12.16
N VAL A 153 -13.18 -2.07 12.77
CA VAL A 153 -12.68 -2.97 13.82
C VAL A 153 -11.52 -3.84 13.33
N LYS A 154 -11.61 -4.36 12.09
CA LYS A 154 -10.54 -5.18 11.49
C LYS A 154 -9.30 -4.35 11.18
N VAL A 155 -9.48 -3.12 10.70
CA VAL A 155 -8.37 -2.21 10.45
C VAL A 155 -7.63 -1.87 11.73
N MET A 156 -8.36 -1.57 12.81
CA MET A 156 -7.77 -1.31 14.13
C MET A 156 -7.04 -2.53 14.71
N GLN A 157 -7.56 -3.73 14.49
CA GLN A 157 -6.82 -4.96 14.84
C GLN A 157 -5.49 -5.03 14.08
N GLY A 158 -5.49 -4.74 12.77
CA GLY A 158 -4.26 -4.67 11.97
C GLY A 158 -3.28 -3.61 12.46
N ILE A 159 -3.74 -2.40 12.77
CA ILE A 159 -2.90 -1.33 13.33
C ILE A 159 -2.29 -1.76 14.68
N ASN A 160 -3.07 -2.41 15.54
CA ASN A 160 -2.58 -2.91 16.82
C ASN A 160 -1.51 -4.00 16.65
N LEU A 161 -1.62 -4.85 15.62
CA LEU A 161 -0.57 -5.81 15.28
C LEU A 161 0.72 -5.11 14.82
N LEU A 162 0.64 -4.11 13.94
CA LEU A 162 1.80 -3.31 13.54
C LEU A 162 2.50 -2.67 14.74
N LYS A 163 1.73 -2.09 15.66
CA LYS A 163 2.25 -1.50 16.90
C LYS A 163 2.90 -2.55 17.81
N LYS A 164 2.25 -3.70 17.99
CA LYS A 164 2.77 -4.83 18.79
C LYS A 164 4.14 -5.30 18.32
N HIS A 165 4.34 -5.37 17.00
CA HIS A 165 5.59 -5.82 16.39
C HIS A 165 6.60 -4.69 16.15
N GLY A 166 6.26 -3.42 16.46
CA GLY A 166 7.15 -2.28 16.24
C GLY A 166 7.42 -2.01 14.74
N VAL A 167 6.43 -2.28 13.88
CA VAL A 167 6.52 -1.98 12.45
C VAL A 167 6.29 -0.48 12.23
N GLU A 168 7.11 0.14 11.39
CA GLU A 168 6.87 1.52 10.96
C GLU A 168 5.64 1.61 10.08
N TRP A 169 4.71 2.50 10.44
CA TRP A 169 3.49 2.70 9.68
C TRP A 169 3.04 4.14 9.63
N ASN A 170 2.30 4.48 8.59
CA ASN A 170 1.59 5.74 8.45
C ASN A 170 0.12 5.50 8.12
N ALA A 171 -0.71 6.50 8.37
CA ALA A 171 -2.11 6.49 7.95
C ALA A 171 -2.26 7.18 6.59
N MET A 172 -3.07 6.57 5.72
CA MET A 172 -3.58 7.22 4.52
C MET A 172 -5.09 7.38 4.65
N ALA A 173 -5.55 8.62 4.66
CA ALA A 173 -6.95 8.96 4.91
C ALA A 173 -7.55 9.74 3.75
N VAL A 174 -8.82 9.47 3.46
CA VAL A 174 -9.60 10.24 2.49
C VAL A 174 -10.44 11.29 3.24
N ILE A 175 -10.26 12.55 2.83
CA ILE A 175 -11.14 13.64 3.25
C ILE A 175 -12.29 13.70 2.25
N ASN A 176 -13.50 13.61 2.76
CA ASN A 176 -14.74 13.54 2.00
C ASN A 176 -15.81 14.46 2.64
N ASP A 177 -16.99 14.51 2.07
CA ASP A 177 -18.11 15.32 2.51
C ASP A 177 -18.60 14.97 3.93
N PHE A 178 -18.44 13.72 4.36
CA PHE A 178 -18.89 13.28 5.67
C PHE A 178 -17.93 13.66 6.82
N ASN A 179 -16.61 13.74 6.57
CA ASN A 179 -15.61 14.02 7.60
C ASN A 179 -14.97 15.41 7.51
N ALA A 180 -15.16 16.13 6.40
CA ALA A 180 -14.50 17.41 6.16
C ALA A 180 -14.85 18.49 7.19
N ASP A 181 -16.07 18.48 7.75
CA ASP A 181 -16.54 19.45 8.73
C ASP A 181 -16.07 19.15 10.16
N TYR A 182 -15.37 18.03 10.37
CA TYR A 182 -14.91 17.56 11.70
C TYR A 182 -13.37 17.42 11.79
N PRO A 183 -12.58 18.46 11.43
CA PRO A 183 -11.12 18.35 11.35
C PRO A 183 -10.46 18.09 12.70
N LEU A 184 -11.04 18.54 13.79
CA LEU A 184 -10.49 18.32 15.14
C LEU A 184 -10.69 16.88 15.61
N ASP A 185 -11.84 16.29 15.35
CA ASP A 185 -12.14 14.90 15.74
C ASP A 185 -11.31 13.94 14.90
N PHE A 186 -11.18 14.24 13.60
CA PHE A 186 -10.27 13.56 12.70
C PHE A 186 -8.82 13.59 13.23
N TYR A 187 -8.29 14.76 13.56
CA TYR A 187 -6.92 14.89 14.05
C TYR A 187 -6.70 14.22 15.41
N ARG A 188 -7.63 14.41 16.36
CA ARG A 188 -7.56 13.79 17.69
C ARG A 188 -7.51 12.29 17.63
N PHE A 189 -8.34 11.68 16.77
CA PHE A 189 -8.35 10.24 16.55
C PHE A 189 -6.96 9.69 16.16
N PHE A 190 -6.30 10.30 15.18
CA PHE A 190 -4.97 9.85 14.76
C PHE A 190 -3.93 10.00 15.88
N LYS A 191 -4.02 11.04 16.65
CA LYS A 191 -3.18 11.25 17.83
C LYS A 191 -3.40 10.17 18.88
N GLU A 192 -4.66 9.84 19.17
CA GLU A 192 -5.04 8.82 20.16
C GLU A 192 -4.57 7.43 19.77
N ILE A 193 -4.68 7.06 18.50
CA ILE A 193 -4.16 5.77 18.02
C ILE A 193 -2.64 5.75 17.86
N GLY A 194 -1.94 6.85 18.17
CA GLY A 194 -0.48 6.96 18.12
C GLY A 194 0.09 7.00 16.70
N CYS A 195 -0.68 7.49 15.73
CA CYS A 195 -0.22 7.69 14.37
C CYS A 195 0.71 8.91 14.30
N GLN A 196 1.94 8.72 13.80
CA GLN A 196 2.93 9.80 13.70
C GLN A 196 2.84 10.55 12.37
N TYR A 197 2.44 9.89 11.30
CA TYR A 197 2.40 10.45 9.95
C TYR A 197 1.07 10.16 9.29
N ILE A 198 0.39 11.21 8.85
CA ILE A 198 -0.88 11.12 8.15
C ILE A 198 -0.69 11.69 6.75
N GLN A 199 -1.05 10.91 5.74
CA GLN A 199 -1.22 11.40 4.39
C GLN A 199 -2.72 11.50 4.10
N SER A 200 -3.22 12.71 3.88
CA SER A 200 -4.62 12.92 3.54
C SER A 200 -4.78 13.26 2.06
N VAL A 201 -5.81 12.70 1.46
CA VAL A 201 -6.20 12.94 0.08
C VAL A 201 -7.63 13.45 0.05
N SER A 202 -7.84 14.63 -0.53
CA SER A 202 -9.20 15.16 -0.71
C SER A 202 -9.89 14.44 -1.87
N TYR A 203 -11.09 13.94 -1.63
CA TYR A 203 -11.94 13.36 -2.65
C TYR A 203 -13.10 14.32 -2.95
N THR A 204 -12.92 15.16 -3.95
CA THR A 204 -13.90 16.23 -4.29
C THR A 204 -14.99 15.77 -5.24
N HIS A 205 -14.88 14.58 -5.81
CA HIS A 205 -15.85 14.03 -6.75
C HIS A 205 -16.11 12.58 -6.42
N LEU A 206 -16.95 12.33 -5.40
CA LEU A 206 -17.72 11.09 -5.38
C LEU A 206 -18.58 11.16 -6.65
N ARG A 207 -18.27 10.36 -7.64
CA ARG A 207 -19.14 10.24 -8.80
C ARG A 207 -20.47 9.70 -8.30
N ALA A 208 -21.47 10.54 -8.44
CA ALA A 208 -22.86 10.14 -8.37
C ALA A 208 -23.15 9.10 -9.46
#